data_b9ce4ca9560e1b4538bf4a5c449fef7f
#
_entry.id   b9ce4ca9560e1b4538bf4a5c449fef7f
#
_cell.length_a   1.000
_cell.length_b   1.000
_cell.length_c   1.000
_cell.angle_alpha   90.00
_cell.angle_beta   90.00
_cell.angle_gamma   90.00
#
_symmetry.space_group_name_H-M   'P 1'
#
loop_
_entity.id
_entity.type
_entity.pdbx_description
1 polymer ?
#
loop_
_entity_poly.entity_id
_entity_poly.type
_entity_poly.pdbx_seq_one_letter_code
_entity_poly.pdbx_strand_id
1 'polypeptide(L)'
;MIQTEFPVDTEVLRSRIIETARSMNTQRLNVNKSGNVSARCRAEGGALAFLITPSGVPYDDLTPEDISRVTRLPTGEWRDEGPLLPSSEWRLHAAVYESKPEVRAIVHTHSPKATA
;
A
#
# COMPACT_ATOMS: atom_id res chain seq x y z
N MET A 1 15.85 -6.52 15.61
CA MET A 1 15.78 -5.20 16.11
C MET A 1 15.00 -4.28 15.24
N ILE A 2 15.48 -4.05 14.06
CA ILE A 2 14.85 -3.07 13.19
C ILE A 2 13.44 -3.47 12.79
N GLN A 3 13.23 -4.77 12.61
CA GLN A 3 11.92 -5.25 12.20
C GLN A 3 10.82 -4.92 13.18
N THR A 4 11.19 -4.70 14.45
CA THR A 4 10.16 -4.39 15.45
C THR A 4 9.56 -3.02 15.24
N GLU A 5 10.16 -2.19 14.38
CA GLU A 5 9.64 -0.85 14.14
C GLU A 5 8.45 -0.84 13.20
N PHE A 6 8.22 -1.90 12.45
CA PHE A 6 7.09 -1.93 11.53
C PHE A 6 5.90 -2.61 12.18
N PRO A 7 4.70 -2.08 11.95
CA PRO A 7 3.50 -2.66 12.56
C PRO A 7 3.17 -4.01 11.96
N VAL A 8 2.45 -4.80 12.74
CA VAL A 8 1.93 -6.08 12.27
C VAL A 8 0.75 -5.79 11.35
N ASP A 9 0.53 -6.66 10.36
CA ASP A 9 -0.64 -6.59 9.51
C ASP A 9 -1.88 -6.86 10.36
N THR A 10 -2.63 -5.80 10.63
CA THR A 10 -3.85 -5.86 11.43
C THR A 10 -4.94 -5.09 10.73
N GLU A 11 -6.18 -5.33 11.20
CA GLU A 11 -7.31 -4.59 10.67
C GLU A 11 -7.15 -3.09 10.91
N VAL A 12 -6.53 -2.71 12.03
CA VAL A 12 -6.31 -1.30 12.33
C VAL A 12 -5.39 -0.66 11.30
N LEU A 13 -4.31 -1.33 10.96
CA LEU A 13 -3.39 -0.79 9.96
C LEU A 13 -4.06 -0.67 8.60
N ARG A 14 -4.82 -1.70 8.21
CA ARG A 14 -5.53 -1.68 6.94
C ARG A 14 -6.58 -0.56 6.90
N SER A 15 -7.27 -0.34 8.02
CA SER A 15 -8.26 0.73 8.10
C SER A 15 -7.60 2.11 7.94
N ARG A 16 -6.40 2.28 8.46
CA ARG A 16 -5.68 3.55 8.30
C ARG A 16 -5.31 3.81 6.86
N ILE A 17 -4.95 2.76 6.13
CA ILE A 17 -4.67 2.90 4.70
C ILE A 17 -5.91 3.36 3.97
N ILE A 18 -7.05 2.77 4.30
CA ILE A 18 -8.32 3.14 3.66
C ILE A 18 -8.68 4.58 3.98
N GLU A 19 -8.53 4.99 5.23
CA GLU A 19 -8.82 6.37 5.62
C GLU A 19 -7.95 7.37 4.88
N THR A 20 -6.67 7.04 4.72
CA THR A 20 -5.76 7.90 3.97
C THR A 20 -6.18 7.99 2.51
N ALA A 21 -6.56 6.86 1.92
CA ALA A 21 -7.01 6.83 0.54
C ALA A 21 -8.25 7.68 0.34
N ARG A 22 -9.21 7.56 1.25
CA ARG A 22 -10.42 8.37 1.17
C ARG A 22 -10.12 9.85 1.33
N SER A 23 -9.16 10.18 2.17
CA SER A 23 -8.74 11.57 2.38
C SER A 23 -8.21 12.18 1.10
N MET A 24 -7.51 11.40 0.29
CA MET A 24 -7.01 11.92 -1.00
C MET A 24 -8.16 12.36 -1.89
N ASN A 25 -9.23 11.57 -1.95
CA ASN A 25 -10.40 11.91 -2.75
C ASN A 25 -11.10 13.15 -2.20
N THR A 26 -11.27 13.20 -0.88
CA THR A 26 -11.93 14.32 -0.22
C THR A 26 -11.20 15.62 -0.49
N GLN A 27 -9.87 15.59 -0.52
CA GLN A 27 -9.06 16.76 -0.75
C GLN A 27 -8.79 17.01 -2.23
N ARG A 28 -9.40 16.19 -3.10
CA ARG A 28 -9.25 16.33 -4.56
C ARG A 28 -7.80 16.18 -5.00
N LEU A 29 -7.04 15.34 -4.33
CA LEU A 29 -5.67 15.05 -4.71
C LEU A 29 -5.60 13.97 -5.77
N ASN A 30 -6.71 13.28 -6.03
CA ASN A 30 -6.78 12.24 -7.04
C ASN A 30 -7.79 12.60 -8.10
N VAL A 31 -7.58 12.02 -9.30
CA VAL A 31 -8.54 12.05 -10.38
C VAL A 31 -9.07 10.64 -10.52
N ASN A 32 -10.36 10.47 -10.24
CA ASN A 32 -11.01 9.15 -10.30
C ASN A 32 -10.35 8.18 -9.30
N LYS A 33 -9.87 7.05 -9.77
CA LYS A 33 -9.27 6.01 -8.92
C LYS A 33 -7.78 5.86 -9.19
N SER A 34 -7.13 6.94 -9.59
CA SER A 34 -5.77 6.83 -10.12
C SER A 34 -4.68 6.78 -9.08
N GLY A 35 -4.96 7.15 -7.83
CA GLY A 35 -3.95 7.12 -6.78
C GLY A 35 -3.91 5.79 -6.06
N ASN A 36 -2.89 5.63 -5.20
CA ASN A 36 -2.78 4.44 -4.38
C ASN A 36 -2.03 4.76 -3.10
N VAL A 37 -2.25 3.92 -2.08
CA VAL A 37 -1.67 4.10 -0.76
C VAL A 37 -1.17 2.75 -0.27
N SER A 38 0.02 2.74 0.30
CA SER A 38 0.56 1.53 0.92
C SER A 38 1.21 1.86 2.25
N ALA A 39 1.38 0.83 3.06
CA ALA A 39 2.09 0.94 4.32
C ALA A 39 2.89 -0.34 4.56
N ARG A 40 4.11 -0.17 5.03
CA ARG A 40 4.97 -1.30 5.31
C ARG A 40 4.47 -2.04 6.54
N CYS A 41 4.54 -3.36 6.50
CA CYS A 41 4.14 -4.17 7.64
C CYS A 41 5.19 -5.22 7.93
N ARG A 42 5.09 -5.82 9.12
CA ARG A 42 6.01 -6.85 9.55
C ARG A 42 5.69 -8.17 8.85
N ALA A 43 6.72 -8.90 8.44
CA ALA A 43 6.57 -10.21 7.84
C ALA A 43 7.48 -11.20 8.53
N GLU A 44 7.17 -12.47 8.39
CA GLU A 44 7.95 -13.53 8.98
C GLU A 44 9.38 -13.51 8.45
N GLY A 45 10.33 -13.79 9.33
CA GLY A 45 11.72 -13.84 8.93
C GLY A 45 12.32 -12.52 8.53
N GLY A 46 11.63 -11.41 8.82
CA GLY A 46 12.13 -10.10 8.46
C GLY A 46 11.99 -9.75 6.99
N ALA A 47 11.18 -10.51 6.26
CA ALA A 47 10.97 -10.24 4.84
C ALA A 47 10.31 -8.88 4.63
N LEU A 48 10.57 -8.29 3.47
CA LEU A 48 9.93 -7.04 3.09
C LEU A 48 8.47 -7.32 2.72
N ALA A 49 7.56 -6.60 3.35
CA ALA A 49 6.13 -6.75 3.07
C ALA A 49 5.44 -5.40 3.23
N PHE A 50 4.38 -5.21 2.46
CA PHE A 50 3.56 -4.01 2.60
C PHE A 50 2.13 -4.30 2.20
N LEU A 51 1.23 -3.47 2.71
CA LEU A 51 -0.18 -3.52 2.39
C LEU A 51 -0.49 -2.38 1.45
N ILE A 52 -1.29 -2.65 0.41
CA ILE A 52 -1.56 -1.64 -0.62
C ILE A 52 -3.02 -1.72 -1.05
N THR A 53 -3.57 -0.57 -1.43
CA THR A 53 -4.93 -0.52 -1.96
C THR A 53 -5.04 -1.37 -3.23
N PRO A 54 -6.20 -2.03 -3.43
CA PRO A 54 -6.37 -2.88 -4.60
C PRO A 54 -6.66 -2.08 -5.85
N SER A 55 -6.57 -2.76 -6.97
CA SER A 55 -6.86 -2.18 -8.28
C SER A 55 -8.37 -2.14 -8.51
N GLY A 56 -8.86 -1.02 -9.04
CA GLY A 56 -10.19 -0.97 -9.60
C GLY A 56 -11.36 -0.84 -8.64
N VAL A 57 -11.11 -0.59 -7.35
CA VAL A 57 -12.17 -0.44 -6.36
C VAL A 57 -12.22 0.99 -5.87
N PRO A 58 -13.40 1.64 -5.91
CA PRO A 58 -13.50 2.97 -5.32
C PRO A 58 -13.17 2.94 -3.84
N TYR A 59 -12.46 3.97 -3.37
CA TYR A 59 -12.00 3.98 -1.99
C TYR A 59 -13.14 3.92 -0.98
N ASP A 60 -14.31 4.47 -1.33
CA ASP A 60 -15.46 4.44 -0.42
C ASP A 60 -16.03 3.04 -0.25
N ASP A 61 -15.71 2.15 -1.16
CA ASP A 61 -16.21 0.77 -1.10
C ASP A 61 -15.23 -0.20 -0.48
N LEU A 62 -14.06 0.27 -0.05
CA LEU A 62 -13.03 -0.60 0.49
C LEU A 62 -13.35 -1.06 1.91
N THR A 63 -13.05 -2.34 2.16
CA THR A 63 -13.04 -2.89 3.50
C THR A 63 -11.61 -3.37 3.79
N PRO A 64 -11.27 -3.59 5.07
CA PRO A 64 -9.91 -4.04 5.39
C PRO A 64 -9.50 -5.33 4.68
N GLU A 65 -10.44 -6.24 4.44
CA GLU A 65 -10.11 -7.48 3.74
C GLU A 65 -9.71 -7.25 2.29
N ASP A 66 -10.13 -6.12 1.71
CA ASP A 66 -9.83 -5.81 0.31
C ASP A 66 -8.39 -5.35 0.10
N ILE A 67 -7.71 -4.95 1.17
CA ILE A 67 -6.33 -4.48 1.06
C ILE A 67 -5.43 -5.67 0.75
N SER A 68 -4.57 -5.50 -0.25
CA SER A 68 -3.68 -6.56 -0.70
C SER A 68 -2.38 -6.53 0.10
N ARG A 69 -1.84 -7.71 0.39
CA ARG A 69 -0.54 -7.83 1.03
C ARG A 69 0.47 -8.32 0.01
N VAL A 70 1.58 -7.60 -0.12
CA VAL A 70 2.64 -7.96 -1.05
C VAL A 70 3.88 -8.26 -0.24
N THR A 71 4.46 -9.45 -0.45
CA THR A 71 5.60 -9.93 0.31
C THR A 71 6.70 -10.38 -0.63
N ARG A 72 7.95 -10.03 -0.30
CA ARG A 72 9.09 -10.50 -1.05
C ARG A 72 9.51 -11.87 -0.53
N LEU A 73 9.59 -12.84 -1.43
CA LEU A 73 10.00 -14.19 -1.08
C LEU A 73 11.53 -14.30 -1.05
N PRO A 74 12.07 -15.32 -0.35
CA PRO A 74 13.53 -15.50 -0.33
C PRO A 74 14.14 -15.67 -1.70
N THR A 75 13.36 -16.12 -2.69
CA THR A 75 13.83 -16.27 -4.06
C THR A 75 14.00 -14.92 -4.76
N GLY A 76 13.50 -13.84 -4.17
CA GLY A 76 13.49 -12.53 -4.81
C GLY A 76 12.21 -12.24 -5.55
N GLU A 77 11.34 -13.22 -5.67
CA GLU A 77 10.03 -13.03 -6.28
C GLU A 77 9.08 -12.38 -5.30
N TRP A 78 8.00 -11.84 -5.83
CA TRP A 78 6.98 -11.18 -5.02
C TRP A 78 5.71 -12.01 -5.03
N ARG A 79 5.02 -12.03 -3.89
CA ARG A 79 3.73 -12.73 -3.75
C ARG A 79 2.71 -11.74 -3.25
N ASP A 80 1.56 -11.68 -3.91
CA ASP A 80 0.44 -10.86 -3.46
C ASP A 80 -0.64 -11.78 -2.87
N GLU A 81 -1.27 -11.33 -1.80
CA GLU A 81 -2.31 -12.07 -1.10
C GLU A 81 -3.51 -11.18 -0.89
N GLY A 82 -4.68 -11.77 -1.05
CA GLY A 82 -5.94 -11.07 -0.86
C GLY A 82 -6.92 -11.45 -1.94
N PRO A 83 -8.21 -11.10 -1.74
CA PRO A 83 -9.24 -11.45 -2.72
C PRO A 83 -9.16 -10.63 -4.00
N LEU A 84 -8.47 -9.50 -3.97
CA LEU A 84 -8.36 -8.60 -5.12
C LEU A 84 -6.90 -8.43 -5.50
N LEU A 85 -6.67 -8.07 -6.75
CA LEU A 85 -5.31 -7.76 -7.19
C LEU A 85 -4.85 -6.44 -6.57
N PRO A 86 -3.56 -6.34 -6.22
CA PRO A 86 -3.04 -5.06 -5.73
C PRO A 86 -3.09 -4.02 -6.83
N SER A 87 -2.97 -2.75 -6.42
CA SER A 87 -2.87 -1.66 -7.39
C SER A 87 -1.85 -2.01 -8.47
N SER A 88 -2.14 -1.65 -9.70
CA SER A 88 -1.24 -1.94 -10.81
C SER A 88 0.13 -1.27 -10.64
N GLU A 89 0.24 -0.32 -9.74
CA GLU A 89 1.50 0.38 -9.45
C GLU A 89 2.23 -0.19 -8.24
N TRP A 90 1.89 -1.39 -7.80
CA TRP A 90 2.52 -1.96 -6.62
C TRP A 90 4.05 -2.10 -6.78
N ARG A 91 4.53 -2.29 -8.02
CA ARG A 91 5.96 -2.42 -8.25
C ARG A 91 6.71 -1.13 -7.98
N LEU A 92 6.07 0.00 -8.21
CA LEU A 92 6.64 1.30 -7.85
C LEU A 92 6.84 1.40 -6.34
N HIS A 93 5.82 0.99 -5.59
CA HIS A 93 5.93 0.98 -4.13
C HIS A 93 7.02 0.02 -3.67
N ALA A 94 7.07 -1.17 -4.26
CA ALA A 94 8.10 -2.15 -3.91
C ALA A 94 9.51 -1.60 -4.13
N ALA A 95 9.72 -0.91 -5.24
CA ALA A 95 11.03 -0.34 -5.53
C ALA A 95 11.44 0.70 -4.51
N VAL A 96 10.49 1.54 -4.08
CA VAL A 96 10.78 2.55 -3.07
C VAL A 96 11.13 1.90 -1.74
N TYR A 97 10.37 0.89 -1.33
CA TYR A 97 10.63 0.22 -0.06
C TYR A 97 11.99 -0.49 -0.08
N GLU A 98 12.36 -1.07 -1.23
CA GLU A 98 13.67 -1.72 -1.35
C GLU A 98 14.81 -0.72 -1.29
N SER A 99 14.63 0.43 -1.93
CA SER A 99 15.69 1.44 -2.01
C SER A 99 15.83 2.23 -0.72
N LYS A 100 14.72 2.40 0.01
CA LYS A 100 14.68 3.25 1.20
C LYS A 100 14.06 2.48 2.35
N PRO A 101 14.87 1.67 3.05
CA PRO A 101 14.33 0.81 4.10
C PRO A 101 13.63 1.55 5.23
N GLU A 102 13.93 2.84 5.40
CA GLU A 102 13.32 3.63 6.47
C GLU A 102 11.91 4.11 6.15
N VAL A 103 11.49 4.02 4.87
CA VAL A 103 10.16 4.50 4.48
C VAL A 103 9.11 3.53 5.02
N ARG A 104 8.08 4.09 5.66
CA ARG A 104 7.03 3.29 6.30
C ARG A 104 5.72 3.28 5.53
N ALA A 105 5.48 4.30 4.71
CA ALA A 105 4.23 4.42 3.98
C ALA A 105 4.46 5.24 2.73
N ILE A 106 3.62 5.01 1.71
CA ILE A 106 3.71 5.74 0.45
C ILE A 106 2.31 6.16 0.05
N VAL A 107 2.17 7.42 -0.31
CA VAL A 107 0.94 7.96 -0.86
C VAL A 107 1.27 8.45 -2.26
N HIS A 108 0.63 7.87 -3.26
CA HIS A 108 0.84 8.23 -4.66
C HIS A 108 -0.45 8.83 -5.20
N THR A 109 -0.39 10.06 -5.65
CA THR A 109 -1.56 10.77 -6.15
C THR A 109 -1.37 11.16 -7.60
N HIS A 110 -2.50 11.34 -8.30
CA HIS A 110 -2.50 11.81 -9.68
C HIS A 110 -3.38 13.05 -9.75
N SER A 111 -2.95 14.10 -9.07
CA SER A 111 -3.66 15.36 -9.08
C SER A 111 -3.31 16.13 -10.36
N PRO A 112 -4.29 16.79 -11.01
CA PRO A 112 -3.97 17.60 -12.18
C PRO A 112 -2.92 18.65 -11.88
N LYS A 113 -2.93 19.23 -10.69
CA LYS A 113 -1.95 20.24 -10.31
C LYS A 113 -0.58 19.64 -10.10
N ALA A 114 -0.52 18.41 -9.61
CA ALA A 114 0.76 17.75 -9.36
C ALA A 114 1.41 17.30 -10.66
N THR A 115 0.61 17.07 -11.70
CA THR A 115 1.13 16.56 -12.96
C THR A 115 1.38 17.67 -13.97
N ALA A 116 0.99 18.87 -13.68
CA ALA A 116 1.11 20.00 -14.61
C ALA A 116 2.56 20.46 -14.80
#